data_9524d4cb4ced2866ce0aaa19248c9950
#
_entry.id   9524d4cb4ced2866ce0aaa19248c9950
#
_cell.length_a   1.000
_cell.length_b   1.000
_cell.length_c   1.000
_cell.angle_alpha   90.00
_cell.angle_beta   90.00
_cell.angle_gamma   90.00
#
_symmetry.space_group_name_H-M   'P 1'
#
loop_
_entity.id
_entity.type
_entity.pdbx_description
1 polymer ?
#
loop_
_entity_poly.entity_id
_entity_poly.type
_entity_poly.pdbx_seq_one_letter_code
_entity_poly.pdbx_strand_id
1 'polypeptide(L)'
;MSKHVNWSGEFPAVTTQFNADFSVNLEETHTVISNLVRDGVSGLVVCGSVGENTSLTIEEKMAVTEVAKDASGGRVPVICGIAEFTSAGAAKVAKAVERVGVDGIMVMPALVYSSKPHETAEHFRSVASGTDLPVMVYNNPPIYRNDVTPDILVSLADCENIVCFKDSSGDTRRFIDVRNQVGERFILFAGLDDVVLESVAVGAQGWISGMSNVFPKEGETIFRLARAGRFAEAMPIYEWLMPILHLDARPDLVQCIKLCEQLAGRGSALTRPPRLALRGADREHVERIMAKALASRPALPDVGL
;
A
#
# COMPACT_ATOMS: atom_id res chain seq x y z
N MET A 1 20.04 8.88 15.84
CA MET A 1 19.34 9.85 14.97
C MET A 1 18.40 9.05 14.09
N SER A 2 17.07 9.36 14.09
CA SER A 2 16.12 8.63 13.25
C SER A 2 16.58 8.68 11.78
N LYS A 3 16.47 7.55 11.04
CA LYS A 3 16.78 7.54 9.61
C LYS A 3 15.80 8.50 8.90
N HIS A 4 16.31 9.58 8.36
CA HIS A 4 15.48 10.52 7.60
C HIS A 4 15.13 9.89 6.25
N VAL A 5 13.83 9.68 6.01
CA VAL A 5 13.27 9.33 4.70
C VAL A 5 12.25 10.41 4.30
N ASN A 6 12.18 10.71 3.01
CA ASN A 6 11.23 11.69 2.48
C ASN A 6 10.07 10.96 1.77
N TRP A 7 9.37 10.09 2.51
CA TRP A 7 8.21 9.41 1.96
C TRP A 7 7.00 10.34 2.05
N SER A 8 6.46 10.69 0.90
CA SER A 8 5.28 11.55 0.78
C SER A 8 4.62 11.31 -0.58
N GLY A 9 3.34 11.56 -0.72
CA GLY A 9 2.61 11.34 -1.96
C GLY A 9 1.87 9.99 -2.01
N GLU A 10 1.38 9.65 -3.17
CA GLU A 10 0.67 8.40 -3.40
C GLU A 10 1.64 7.27 -3.80
N PHE A 11 1.52 6.14 -3.10
CA PHE A 11 2.29 4.92 -3.34
C PHE A 11 1.33 3.79 -3.71
N PRO A 12 1.26 3.34 -4.97
CA PRO A 12 0.52 2.14 -5.30
C PRO A 12 0.94 0.94 -4.47
N ALA A 13 -0.04 0.22 -3.90
CA ALA A 13 0.15 -1.15 -3.45
C ALA A 13 0.13 -2.05 -4.69
N VAL A 14 1.31 -2.29 -5.27
CA VAL A 14 1.47 -2.89 -6.60
C VAL A 14 0.99 -4.34 -6.61
N THR A 15 0.19 -4.69 -7.61
CA THR A 15 -0.24 -6.06 -7.88
C THR A 15 0.89 -6.91 -8.44
N THR A 16 0.98 -8.18 -8.06
CA THR A 16 1.85 -9.16 -8.71
C THR A 16 1.12 -9.78 -9.90
N GLN A 17 1.72 -9.78 -11.07
CA GLN A 17 1.13 -10.39 -12.25
C GLN A 17 1.51 -11.88 -12.35
N PHE A 18 0.60 -12.70 -12.85
CA PHE A 18 0.77 -14.14 -12.98
C PHE A 18 0.53 -14.62 -14.40
N ASN A 19 1.21 -15.71 -14.78
CA ASN A 19 0.93 -16.49 -15.97
C ASN A 19 -0.27 -17.41 -15.76
N ALA A 20 -0.80 -18.00 -16.85
CA ALA A 20 -1.96 -18.89 -16.77
C ALA A 20 -1.74 -20.16 -15.90
N ASP A 21 -0.48 -20.56 -15.70
CA ASP A 21 -0.07 -21.64 -14.81
C ASP A 21 0.17 -21.20 -13.36
N PHE A 22 -0.16 -19.93 -13.05
CA PHE A 22 0.07 -19.27 -11.78
C PHE A 22 1.54 -19.03 -11.39
N SER A 23 2.50 -19.24 -12.26
CA SER A 23 3.86 -18.72 -12.05
C SER A 23 3.86 -17.18 -12.08
N VAL A 24 4.81 -16.54 -11.39
CA VAL A 24 4.95 -15.08 -11.43
C VAL A 24 5.37 -14.63 -12.83
N ASN A 25 4.63 -13.69 -13.40
CA ASN A 25 4.96 -13.04 -14.66
C ASN A 25 5.80 -11.79 -14.39
N LEU A 26 7.12 -11.94 -14.35
CA LEU A 26 8.04 -10.84 -14.03
C LEU A 26 8.05 -9.76 -15.12
N GLU A 27 7.88 -10.12 -16.40
CA GLU A 27 7.84 -9.18 -17.52
C GLU A 27 6.60 -8.26 -17.44
N GLU A 28 5.42 -8.85 -17.22
CA GLU A 28 4.18 -8.06 -17.05
C GLU A 28 4.23 -7.22 -15.77
N THR A 29 4.78 -7.77 -14.67
CA THR A 29 4.97 -7.04 -13.42
C THR A 29 5.90 -5.82 -13.64
N HIS A 30 7.00 -5.99 -14.38
CA HIS A 30 7.88 -4.88 -14.77
C HIS A 30 7.13 -3.82 -15.59
N THR A 31 6.32 -4.24 -16.55
CA THR A 31 5.53 -3.36 -17.41
C THR A 31 4.53 -2.54 -16.59
N VAL A 32 3.77 -3.19 -15.69
CA VAL A 32 2.82 -2.53 -14.78
C VAL A 32 3.53 -1.46 -13.95
N ILE A 33 4.65 -1.82 -13.31
CA ILE A 33 5.42 -0.89 -12.47
C ILE A 33 5.99 0.27 -13.28
N SER A 34 6.56 0.00 -14.46
CA SER A 34 7.09 1.04 -15.34
C SER A 34 6.01 2.06 -15.76
N ASN A 35 4.78 1.57 -16.00
CA ASN A 35 3.64 2.41 -16.31
C ASN A 35 3.23 3.30 -15.12
N LEU A 36 3.23 2.76 -13.89
CA LEU A 36 2.94 3.54 -12.68
C LEU A 36 3.95 4.66 -12.48
N VAL A 37 5.24 4.35 -12.61
CA VAL A 37 6.33 5.34 -12.49
C VAL A 37 6.23 6.43 -13.56
N ARG A 38 5.94 6.04 -14.81
CA ARG A 38 5.71 6.99 -15.92
C ARG A 38 4.50 7.90 -15.65
N ASP A 39 3.47 7.37 -15.00
CA ASP A 39 2.24 8.12 -14.71
C ASP A 39 2.39 9.07 -13.49
N GLY A 40 3.55 9.08 -12.83
CA GLY A 40 3.93 10.11 -11.86
C GLY A 40 3.65 9.77 -10.40
N VAL A 41 3.52 8.48 -10.05
CA VAL A 41 3.38 8.06 -8.64
C VAL A 41 4.60 8.43 -7.81
N SER A 42 4.42 8.68 -6.53
CA SER A 42 5.46 9.17 -5.63
C SER A 42 6.32 8.06 -5.00
N GLY A 43 5.91 6.80 -5.10
CA GLY A 43 6.62 5.63 -4.60
C GLY A 43 5.91 4.33 -4.97
N LEU A 44 6.45 3.20 -4.55
CA LEU A 44 5.91 1.87 -4.85
C LEU A 44 5.95 0.98 -3.59
N VAL A 45 4.88 0.22 -3.35
CA VAL A 45 4.88 -0.83 -2.33
C VAL A 45 4.61 -2.17 -3.02
N VAL A 46 5.63 -3.02 -3.13
CA VAL A 46 5.52 -4.36 -3.71
C VAL A 46 5.39 -5.42 -2.63
N CYS A 47 4.90 -6.59 -2.97
CA CYS A 47 4.71 -7.70 -2.03
C CYS A 47 3.88 -7.32 -0.79
N GLY A 48 2.93 -6.36 -0.92
CA GLY A 48 1.92 -6.08 0.10
C GLY A 48 0.76 -7.07 0.00
N SER A 49 -0.36 -6.77 0.70
CA SER A 49 -1.60 -7.56 0.62
C SER A 49 -2.15 -7.61 -0.81
N VAL A 50 -2.15 -6.45 -1.49
CA VAL A 50 -2.58 -6.32 -2.90
C VAL A 50 -1.62 -7.07 -3.83
N GLY A 51 -0.33 -7.08 -3.52
CA GLY A 51 0.70 -7.85 -4.23
C GLY A 51 0.69 -9.35 -3.92
N GLU A 52 -0.33 -9.85 -3.22
CA GLU A 52 -0.55 -11.26 -2.89
C GLU A 52 0.64 -11.91 -2.13
N ASN A 53 1.28 -11.15 -1.22
CA ASN A 53 2.46 -11.59 -0.44
C ASN A 53 2.35 -13.02 0.08
N THR A 54 1.22 -13.37 0.72
CA THR A 54 1.00 -14.68 1.34
C THR A 54 0.88 -15.85 0.36
N SER A 55 0.80 -15.55 -0.95
CA SER A 55 0.76 -16.55 -2.04
C SER A 55 2.11 -16.68 -2.75
N LEU A 56 3.13 -15.91 -2.32
CA LEU A 56 4.47 -15.90 -2.92
C LEU A 56 5.47 -16.65 -2.04
N THR A 57 6.39 -17.40 -2.66
CA THR A 57 7.58 -17.92 -1.98
C THR A 57 8.56 -16.77 -1.69
N ILE A 58 9.56 -17.01 -0.85
CA ILE A 58 10.60 -16.00 -0.56
C ILE A 58 11.37 -15.66 -1.85
N GLU A 59 11.67 -16.64 -2.69
CA GLU A 59 12.36 -16.46 -3.95
C GLU A 59 11.54 -15.59 -4.92
N GLU A 60 10.23 -15.81 -4.99
CA GLU A 60 9.31 -14.99 -5.80
C GLU A 60 9.21 -13.54 -5.26
N LYS A 61 9.15 -13.37 -3.93
CA LYS A 61 9.16 -12.02 -3.30
C LYS A 61 10.46 -11.28 -3.67
N MET A 62 11.60 -11.97 -3.65
CA MET A 62 12.88 -11.39 -4.05
C MET A 62 12.86 -10.99 -5.52
N ALA A 63 12.43 -11.89 -6.44
CA ALA A 63 12.36 -11.61 -7.86
C ALA A 63 11.44 -10.44 -8.20
N VAL A 64 10.24 -10.37 -7.58
CA VAL A 64 9.31 -9.23 -7.72
C VAL A 64 9.94 -7.94 -7.23
N THR A 65 10.69 -7.99 -6.13
CA THR A 65 11.35 -6.82 -5.54
C THR A 65 12.49 -6.33 -6.43
N GLU A 66 13.29 -7.22 -7.01
CA GLU A 66 14.36 -6.91 -7.97
C GLU A 66 13.78 -6.24 -9.23
N VAL A 67 12.70 -6.81 -9.78
CA VAL A 67 11.97 -6.24 -10.92
C VAL A 67 11.45 -4.84 -10.60
N ALA A 68 10.93 -4.63 -9.38
CA ALA A 68 10.45 -3.30 -9.00
C ALA A 68 11.56 -2.26 -8.87
N LYS A 69 12.72 -2.65 -8.35
CA LYS A 69 13.91 -1.77 -8.31
C LYS A 69 14.39 -1.41 -9.72
N ASP A 70 14.42 -2.37 -10.62
CA ASP A 70 14.80 -2.14 -12.02
C ASP A 70 13.80 -1.21 -12.72
N ALA A 71 12.50 -1.52 -12.66
CA ALA A 71 11.44 -0.73 -13.29
C ALA A 71 11.33 0.70 -12.73
N SER A 72 11.60 0.88 -11.42
CA SER A 72 11.64 2.23 -10.81
C SER A 72 12.79 3.08 -11.34
N GLY A 73 13.91 2.44 -11.71
CA GLY A 73 15.11 3.11 -12.18
C GLY A 73 15.66 4.16 -11.19
N GLY A 74 15.38 4.00 -9.90
CA GLY A 74 15.73 4.94 -8.84
C GLY A 74 14.97 6.27 -8.86
N ARG A 75 13.91 6.38 -9.69
CA ARG A 75 13.10 7.60 -9.80
C ARG A 75 12.15 7.79 -8.61
N VAL A 76 11.70 6.71 -8.02
CA VAL A 76 10.80 6.68 -6.85
C VAL A 76 11.25 5.59 -5.87
N PRO A 77 10.99 5.75 -4.56
CA PRO A 77 11.31 4.73 -3.57
C PRO A 77 10.51 3.45 -3.79
N VAL A 78 11.15 2.31 -3.54
CA VAL A 78 10.53 0.97 -3.55
C VAL A 78 10.54 0.41 -2.15
N ILE A 79 9.36 0.11 -1.62
CA ILE A 79 9.13 -0.50 -0.30
C ILE A 79 8.65 -1.93 -0.51
N CYS A 80 9.26 -2.90 0.20
CA CYS A 80 8.83 -4.30 0.16
C CYS A 80 7.95 -4.63 1.37
N GLY A 81 6.78 -5.24 1.12
CA GLY A 81 5.89 -5.75 2.16
C GLY A 81 6.45 -7.01 2.83
N ILE A 82 6.36 -7.07 4.15
CA ILE A 82 6.75 -8.22 4.98
C ILE A 82 5.50 -8.72 5.71
N ALA A 83 5.03 -9.92 5.36
CA ALA A 83 3.81 -10.54 5.91
C ALA A 83 4.07 -12.01 6.22
N GLU A 84 4.56 -12.27 7.43
CA GLU A 84 5.03 -13.59 7.85
C GLU A 84 4.30 -14.08 9.11
N PHE A 85 4.32 -15.38 9.34
CA PHE A 85 3.68 -15.98 10.52
C PHE A 85 4.46 -15.76 11.82
N THR A 86 5.75 -15.52 11.74
CA THR A 86 6.62 -15.38 12.91
C THR A 86 7.55 -14.18 12.78
N SER A 87 7.93 -13.59 13.91
CA SER A 87 8.92 -12.49 13.94
C SER A 87 10.27 -12.90 13.34
N ALA A 88 10.73 -14.14 13.60
CA ALA A 88 11.96 -14.65 13.01
C ALA A 88 11.88 -14.81 11.49
N GLY A 89 10.73 -15.26 10.96
CA GLY A 89 10.48 -15.31 9.52
C GLY A 89 10.49 -13.92 8.90
N ALA A 90 9.80 -12.97 9.53
CA ALA A 90 9.75 -11.58 9.08
C ALA A 90 11.14 -10.92 9.06
N ALA A 91 11.94 -11.10 10.11
CA ALA A 91 13.31 -10.60 10.17
C ALA A 91 14.22 -11.24 9.08
N LYS A 92 14.04 -12.54 8.80
CA LYS A 92 14.75 -13.23 7.72
C LYS A 92 14.44 -12.64 6.35
N VAL A 93 13.15 -12.39 6.06
CA VAL A 93 12.73 -11.78 4.78
C VAL A 93 13.23 -10.33 4.71
N ALA A 94 13.12 -9.54 5.79
CA ALA A 94 13.65 -8.18 5.85
C ALA A 94 15.14 -8.13 5.49
N LYS A 95 15.94 -9.06 6.06
CA LYS A 95 17.39 -9.17 5.74
C LYS A 95 17.65 -9.61 4.31
N ALA A 96 16.76 -10.40 3.71
CA ALA A 96 16.89 -10.82 2.32
C ALA A 96 16.62 -9.64 1.37
N VAL A 97 15.53 -8.89 1.56
CA VAL A 97 15.19 -7.75 0.69
C VAL A 97 16.13 -6.56 0.87
N GLU A 98 16.78 -6.41 2.03
CA GLU A 98 17.84 -5.42 2.24
C GLU A 98 18.98 -5.59 1.22
N ARG A 99 19.31 -6.83 0.83
CA ARG A 99 20.34 -7.13 -0.16
C ARG A 99 19.95 -6.73 -1.58
N VAL A 100 18.67 -6.62 -1.87
CA VAL A 100 18.17 -6.12 -3.17
C VAL A 100 18.33 -4.60 -3.26
N GLY A 101 18.49 -3.92 -2.13
CA GLY A 101 18.68 -2.47 -2.10
C GLY A 101 17.36 -1.70 -2.19
N VAL A 102 16.29 -2.21 -1.57
CA VAL A 102 15.03 -1.48 -1.41
C VAL A 102 15.22 -0.26 -0.51
N ASP A 103 14.32 0.71 -0.64
CA ASP A 103 14.38 1.96 0.11
C ASP A 103 13.71 1.85 1.49
N GLY A 104 13.02 0.73 1.76
CA GLY A 104 12.41 0.41 3.04
C GLY A 104 11.55 -0.85 2.99
N ILE A 105 10.98 -1.17 4.15
CA ILE A 105 10.05 -2.28 4.29
C ILE A 105 8.75 -1.83 4.96
N MET A 106 7.62 -2.43 4.55
CA MET A 106 6.33 -2.29 5.21
C MET A 106 6.00 -3.60 5.93
N VAL A 107 5.96 -3.55 7.25
CA VAL A 107 5.78 -4.74 8.09
C VAL A 107 4.34 -4.83 8.56
N MET A 108 3.70 -5.99 8.31
CA MET A 108 2.39 -6.35 8.84
C MET A 108 2.54 -6.96 10.24
N PRO A 109 1.49 -6.94 11.08
CA PRO A 109 1.46 -7.75 12.30
C PRO A 109 1.68 -9.23 11.98
N ALA A 110 2.18 -10.00 12.94
CA ALA A 110 2.32 -11.45 12.77
C ALA A 110 0.96 -12.08 12.42
N LEU A 111 0.94 -12.92 11.38
CA LEU A 111 -0.30 -13.43 10.81
C LEU A 111 -0.86 -14.60 11.64
N VAL A 112 -2.17 -14.84 11.47
CA VAL A 112 -2.96 -16.00 11.92
C VAL A 112 -3.61 -15.85 13.29
N TYR A 113 -2.93 -15.38 14.34
CA TYR A 113 -3.57 -15.22 15.65
C TYR A 113 -3.66 -13.75 16.06
N SER A 114 -4.64 -13.43 16.92
CA SER A 114 -4.74 -12.10 17.52
C SER A 114 -3.77 -12.00 18.68
N SER A 115 -2.70 -11.21 18.48
CA SER A 115 -1.68 -10.98 19.49
C SER A 115 -2.13 -9.95 20.53
N LYS A 116 -1.57 -10.04 21.73
CA LYS A 116 -1.73 -9.00 22.75
C LYS A 116 -0.89 -7.77 22.38
N PRO A 117 -1.21 -6.58 22.91
CA PRO A 117 -0.50 -5.34 22.57
C PRO A 117 1.03 -5.43 22.69
N HIS A 118 1.55 -6.03 23.77
CA HIS A 118 2.98 -6.19 23.98
C HIS A 118 3.62 -7.18 23.00
N GLU A 119 2.89 -8.23 22.57
CA GLU A 119 3.39 -9.19 21.58
C GLU A 119 3.43 -8.54 20.19
N THR A 120 2.44 -7.71 19.86
CA THR A 120 2.43 -6.91 18.63
C THR A 120 3.62 -5.95 18.60
N ALA A 121 3.87 -5.20 19.68
CA ALA A 121 5.01 -4.30 19.76
C ALA A 121 6.34 -5.06 19.63
N GLU A 122 6.49 -6.20 20.30
CA GLU A 122 7.71 -7.03 20.24
C GLU A 122 7.96 -7.59 18.84
N HIS A 123 6.89 -7.95 18.10
CA HIS A 123 7.03 -8.36 16.69
C HIS A 123 7.71 -7.27 15.85
N PHE A 124 7.22 -6.03 15.92
CA PHE A 124 7.82 -4.91 15.17
C PHE A 124 9.24 -4.59 15.62
N ARG A 125 9.52 -4.60 16.94
CA ARG A 125 10.88 -4.43 17.48
C ARG A 125 11.84 -5.49 16.96
N SER A 126 11.41 -6.75 16.99
CA SER A 126 12.22 -7.89 16.52
C SER A 126 12.55 -7.77 15.04
N VAL A 127 11.59 -7.36 14.20
CA VAL A 127 11.85 -7.15 12.76
C VAL A 127 12.76 -5.95 12.55
N ALA A 128 12.48 -4.82 13.21
CA ALA A 128 13.28 -3.60 13.08
C ALA A 128 14.74 -3.80 13.52
N SER A 129 14.97 -4.57 14.58
CA SER A 129 16.35 -4.89 15.03
C SER A 129 17.11 -5.81 14.07
N GLY A 130 16.42 -6.54 13.19
CA GLY A 130 17.00 -7.46 12.22
C GLY A 130 17.50 -6.81 10.92
N THR A 131 17.27 -5.51 10.71
CA THR A 131 17.61 -4.81 9.47
C THR A 131 18.00 -3.37 9.72
N ASP A 132 18.81 -2.81 8.82
CA ASP A 132 19.10 -1.39 8.78
C ASP A 132 18.11 -0.58 7.93
N LEU A 133 17.14 -1.22 7.29
CA LEU A 133 16.16 -0.53 6.45
C LEU A 133 15.19 0.33 7.28
N PRO A 134 14.70 1.45 6.71
CA PRO A 134 13.54 2.15 7.24
C PRO A 134 12.31 1.24 7.25
N VAL A 135 11.57 1.27 8.35
CA VAL A 135 10.40 0.42 8.59
C VAL A 135 9.13 1.26 8.63
N MET A 136 8.17 0.87 7.83
CA MET A 136 6.78 1.32 7.91
C MET A 136 5.96 0.27 8.65
N VAL A 137 5.38 0.64 9.78
CA VAL A 137 4.41 -0.21 10.49
C VAL A 137 3.08 -0.16 9.75
N TYR A 138 2.51 -1.31 9.43
CA TYR A 138 1.20 -1.39 8.78
C TYR A 138 0.14 -1.90 9.74
N ASN A 139 -0.93 -1.14 9.86
CA ASN A 139 -2.13 -1.48 10.63
C ASN A 139 -3.33 -1.67 9.72
N ASN A 140 -4.00 -2.82 9.83
CA ASN A 140 -5.27 -3.11 9.15
C ASN A 140 -6.09 -4.10 9.98
N PRO A 141 -6.72 -3.64 11.07
CA PRO A 141 -7.44 -4.53 11.99
C PRO A 141 -8.61 -5.28 11.35
N PRO A 142 -9.39 -4.71 10.38
CA PRO A 142 -10.41 -5.46 9.68
C PRO A 142 -9.89 -6.73 8.97
N ILE A 143 -8.70 -6.67 8.38
CA ILE A 143 -8.11 -7.79 7.62
C ILE A 143 -7.29 -8.72 8.51
N TYR A 144 -6.40 -8.16 9.35
CA TYR A 144 -5.40 -8.94 10.11
C TYR A 144 -5.84 -9.28 11.52
N ARG A 145 -6.95 -8.71 12.02
CA ARG A 145 -7.49 -8.90 13.38
C ARG A 145 -6.51 -8.54 14.52
N ASN A 146 -5.39 -7.91 14.18
CA ASN A 146 -4.46 -7.29 15.09
C ASN A 146 -4.56 -5.78 14.90
N ASP A 147 -4.70 -5.04 15.99
CA ASP A 147 -4.83 -3.60 15.95
C ASP A 147 -3.56 -2.96 16.55
N VAL A 148 -2.81 -2.25 15.71
CA VAL A 148 -1.70 -1.40 16.15
C VAL A 148 -2.30 -0.06 16.57
N THR A 149 -2.74 0.01 17.83
CA THR A 149 -3.30 1.24 18.39
C THR A 149 -2.25 2.37 18.47
N PRO A 150 -2.66 3.64 18.60
CA PRO A 150 -1.72 4.74 18.85
C PRO A 150 -0.72 4.45 19.99
N ASP A 151 -1.17 3.85 21.11
CA ASP A 151 -0.30 3.53 22.24
C ASP A 151 0.77 2.46 21.90
N ILE A 152 0.40 1.46 21.09
CA ILE A 152 1.36 0.46 20.60
C ILE A 152 2.40 1.15 19.71
N LEU A 153 1.96 1.99 18.75
CA LEU A 153 2.89 2.72 17.89
C LEU A 153 3.81 3.65 18.68
N VAL A 154 3.27 4.39 19.65
CA VAL A 154 4.03 5.29 20.52
C VAL A 154 5.09 4.51 21.31
N SER A 155 4.77 3.29 21.76
CA SER A 155 5.74 2.42 22.44
C SER A 155 6.94 2.01 21.58
N LEU A 156 6.84 2.18 20.25
CA LEU A 156 7.91 1.91 19.28
C LEU A 156 8.75 3.16 18.92
N ALA A 157 8.48 4.31 19.54
CA ALA A 157 9.14 5.58 19.19
C ALA A 157 10.65 5.59 19.46
N ASP A 158 11.14 4.70 20.33
CA ASP A 158 12.55 4.48 20.61
C ASP A 158 13.27 3.63 19.53
N CYS A 159 12.55 2.95 18.64
CA CYS A 159 13.14 2.22 17.51
C CYS A 159 13.47 3.20 16.37
N GLU A 160 14.74 3.59 16.23
CA GLU A 160 15.15 4.68 15.32
C GLU A 160 14.78 4.44 13.85
N ASN A 161 14.79 3.18 13.41
CA ASN A 161 14.46 2.82 12.02
C ASN A 161 12.97 2.55 11.77
N ILE A 162 12.10 2.53 12.80
CA ILE A 162 10.65 2.59 12.59
C ILE A 162 10.30 4.06 12.34
N VAL A 163 10.05 4.40 11.08
CA VAL A 163 9.94 5.81 10.62
C VAL A 163 8.55 6.20 10.18
N CYS A 164 7.69 5.22 9.85
CA CYS A 164 6.41 5.48 9.22
C CYS A 164 5.32 4.56 9.78
N PHE A 165 4.09 5.06 9.76
CA PHE A 165 2.89 4.33 10.13
C PHE A 165 1.84 4.44 9.02
N LYS A 166 1.44 3.31 8.44
CA LYS A 166 0.29 3.19 7.54
C LYS A 166 -0.91 2.67 8.31
N ASP A 167 -1.99 3.43 8.37
CA ASP A 167 -3.22 3.03 9.06
C ASP A 167 -4.38 2.79 8.11
N SER A 168 -4.93 1.58 8.15
CA SER A 168 -6.14 1.13 7.45
C SER A 168 -7.25 0.75 8.43
N SER A 169 -7.31 1.39 9.60
CA SER A 169 -8.36 1.13 10.59
C SER A 169 -9.71 1.78 10.23
N GLY A 170 -9.69 2.81 9.36
CA GLY A 170 -10.85 3.67 9.07
C GLY A 170 -11.07 4.78 10.10
N ASP A 171 -10.29 4.84 11.16
CA ASP A 171 -10.37 5.88 12.19
C ASP A 171 -9.25 6.91 12.02
N THR A 172 -9.49 7.95 11.24
CA THR A 172 -8.50 9.00 10.94
C THR A 172 -8.08 9.82 12.16
N ARG A 173 -8.85 9.79 13.28
CA ARG A 173 -8.51 10.46 14.55
C ARG A 173 -7.19 9.94 15.14
N ARG A 174 -6.84 8.69 14.87
CA ARG A 174 -5.60 8.05 15.34
C ARG A 174 -4.35 8.81 14.95
N PHE A 175 -4.35 9.50 13.81
CA PHE A 175 -3.21 10.34 13.40
C PHE A 175 -3.01 11.52 14.34
N ILE A 176 -4.10 12.15 14.78
CA ILE A 176 -4.06 13.21 15.80
C ILE A 176 -3.56 12.64 17.14
N ASP A 177 -4.07 11.46 17.55
CA ASP A 177 -3.70 10.83 18.82
C ASP A 177 -2.19 10.50 18.86
N VAL A 178 -1.62 9.99 17.76
CA VAL A 178 -0.18 9.73 17.64
C VAL A 178 0.61 11.04 17.73
N ARG A 179 0.22 12.07 16.96
CA ARG A 179 0.93 13.36 16.96
C ARG A 179 0.86 14.07 18.32
N ASN A 180 -0.24 13.97 19.03
CA ASN A 180 -0.36 14.54 20.38
C ASN A 180 0.60 13.90 21.38
N GLN A 181 0.98 12.62 21.18
CA GLN A 181 1.85 11.90 22.10
C GLN A 181 3.34 12.01 21.74
N VAL A 182 3.68 11.99 20.46
CA VAL A 182 5.07 11.91 19.98
C VAL A 182 5.45 12.94 18.91
N GLY A 183 4.58 13.91 18.64
CA GLY A 183 4.83 14.95 17.62
C GLY A 183 5.02 14.37 16.23
N GLU A 184 6.01 14.86 15.51
CA GLU A 184 6.35 14.46 14.13
C GLU A 184 7.32 13.24 14.10
N ARG A 185 7.30 12.38 15.12
CA ARG A 185 8.22 11.23 15.21
C ARG A 185 8.01 10.22 14.10
N PHE A 186 6.79 10.06 13.63
CA PHE A 186 6.41 9.16 12.56
C PHE A 186 5.82 9.90 11.36
N ILE A 187 6.18 9.47 10.17
CA ILE A 187 5.47 9.82 8.94
C ILE A 187 4.15 9.04 8.93
N LEU A 188 3.04 9.72 8.68
CA LEU A 188 1.71 9.12 8.72
C LEU A 188 1.18 8.90 7.30
N PHE A 189 0.79 7.68 6.98
CA PHE A 189 0.25 7.27 5.69
C PHE A 189 -1.19 6.77 5.82
N ALA A 190 -2.09 7.31 4.99
CA ALA A 190 -3.41 6.75 4.79
C ALA A 190 -3.31 5.34 4.17
N GLY A 191 -4.12 4.42 4.64
CA GLY A 191 -4.08 3.04 4.20
C GLY A 191 -5.40 2.51 3.64
N LEU A 192 -6.53 3.20 3.89
CA LEU A 192 -7.81 2.97 3.23
C LEU A 192 -8.03 4.03 2.18
N ASP A 193 -8.41 3.59 0.99
CA ASP A 193 -8.56 4.44 -0.18
C ASP A 193 -9.72 5.43 -0.04
N ASP A 194 -10.83 4.99 0.53
CA ASP A 194 -12.09 5.74 0.62
C ASP A 194 -12.17 6.76 1.78
N VAL A 195 -11.04 6.99 2.49
CA VAL A 195 -10.92 8.04 3.53
C VAL A 195 -9.64 8.87 3.37
N VAL A 196 -9.09 8.95 2.16
CA VAL A 196 -7.81 9.62 1.92
C VAL A 196 -7.89 11.13 2.16
N LEU A 197 -8.94 11.82 1.73
CA LEU A 197 -9.07 13.26 1.93
C LEU A 197 -9.16 13.61 3.43
N GLU A 198 -9.94 12.85 4.18
CA GLU A 198 -10.07 12.97 5.63
C GLU A 198 -8.72 12.73 6.31
N SER A 199 -7.99 11.70 5.86
CA SER A 199 -6.66 11.39 6.39
C SER A 199 -5.67 12.51 6.15
N VAL A 200 -5.67 13.12 4.96
CA VAL A 200 -4.81 14.28 4.65
C VAL A 200 -5.20 15.49 5.49
N ALA A 201 -6.49 15.74 5.68
CA ALA A 201 -6.98 16.85 6.51
C ALA A 201 -6.50 16.76 7.97
N VAL A 202 -6.33 15.54 8.50
CA VAL A 202 -5.79 15.31 9.85
C VAL A 202 -4.29 15.06 9.88
N GLY A 203 -3.57 15.23 8.75
CA GLY A 203 -2.12 15.29 8.71
C GLY A 203 -1.40 14.10 8.10
N ALA A 204 -2.07 13.23 7.34
CA ALA A 204 -1.39 12.22 6.54
C ALA A 204 -0.43 12.88 5.53
N GLN A 205 0.79 12.35 5.47
CA GLN A 205 1.87 12.82 4.60
C GLN A 205 2.02 11.97 3.35
N GLY A 206 1.37 10.81 3.34
CA GLY A 206 1.33 9.91 2.19
C GLY A 206 0.09 9.04 2.20
N TRP A 207 -0.07 8.28 1.13
CA TRP A 207 -1.18 7.37 0.92
C TRP A 207 -0.69 6.12 0.20
N ILE A 208 -1.00 4.94 0.74
CA ILE A 208 -0.79 3.68 0.02
C ILE A 208 -2.13 3.19 -0.48
N SER A 209 -2.30 3.15 -1.80
CA SER A 209 -3.55 2.88 -2.47
C SER A 209 -3.50 1.61 -3.31
N GLY A 210 -4.55 0.79 -3.21
CA GLY A 210 -4.78 -0.32 -4.12
C GLY A 210 -5.28 0.16 -5.48
N MET A 211 -6.16 1.15 -5.50
CA MET A 211 -6.78 1.65 -6.74
C MET A 211 -5.86 2.56 -7.57
N SER A 212 -4.72 2.99 -7.03
CA SER A 212 -3.66 3.65 -7.80
C SER A 212 -3.07 2.78 -8.90
N ASN A 213 -3.21 1.46 -8.82
CA ASN A 213 -2.85 0.57 -9.94
C ASN A 213 -3.71 0.85 -11.18
N VAL A 214 -4.91 1.37 -10.99
CA VAL A 214 -5.91 1.62 -12.04
C VAL A 214 -5.91 3.09 -12.49
N PHE A 215 -5.92 4.02 -11.53
CA PHE A 215 -6.06 5.46 -11.74
C PHE A 215 -4.96 6.27 -11.01
N PRO A 216 -3.66 6.02 -11.31
CA PRO A 216 -2.55 6.64 -10.59
C PRO A 216 -2.52 8.17 -10.71
N LYS A 217 -2.86 8.72 -11.87
CA LYS A 217 -2.86 10.18 -12.07
C LYS A 217 -3.95 10.87 -11.26
N GLU A 218 -5.12 10.27 -11.20
CA GLU A 218 -6.25 10.79 -10.41
C GLU A 218 -5.95 10.74 -8.92
N GLY A 219 -5.39 9.62 -8.44
CA GLY A 219 -5.01 9.46 -7.04
C GLY A 219 -3.93 10.45 -6.62
N GLU A 220 -2.84 10.53 -7.37
CA GLU A 220 -1.77 11.50 -7.09
C GLU A 220 -2.27 12.95 -7.18
N THR A 221 -3.19 13.26 -8.13
CA THR A 221 -3.80 14.59 -8.23
C THR A 221 -4.64 14.91 -6.98
N ILE A 222 -5.51 14.00 -6.55
CA ILE A 222 -6.29 14.15 -5.31
C ILE A 222 -5.36 14.43 -4.14
N PHE A 223 -4.31 13.61 -4.00
CA PHE A 223 -3.38 13.72 -2.89
C PHE A 223 -2.64 15.07 -2.89
N ARG A 224 -2.08 15.51 -4.03
CA ARG A 224 -1.36 16.79 -4.15
C ARG A 224 -2.27 17.99 -3.87
N LEU A 225 -3.49 18.00 -4.42
CA LEU A 225 -4.46 19.04 -4.15
C LEU A 225 -4.80 19.12 -2.66
N ALA A 226 -5.08 17.98 -2.03
CA ALA A 226 -5.40 17.92 -0.61
C ALA A 226 -4.22 18.41 0.27
N ARG A 227 -2.99 17.99 -0.03
CA ARG A 227 -1.76 18.44 0.66
C ARG A 227 -1.52 19.94 0.52
N ALA A 228 -1.92 20.53 -0.61
CA ALA A 228 -1.87 21.97 -0.86
C ALA A 228 -3.06 22.74 -0.21
N GLY A 229 -3.96 22.05 0.51
CA GLY A 229 -5.17 22.66 1.09
C GLY A 229 -6.27 22.95 0.06
N ARG A 230 -6.14 22.49 -1.18
CA ARG A 230 -7.07 22.72 -2.29
C ARG A 230 -8.18 21.67 -2.33
N PHE A 231 -8.81 21.40 -1.19
CA PHE A 231 -9.84 20.35 -1.03
C PHE A 231 -11.04 20.53 -1.97
N ALA A 232 -11.46 21.77 -2.22
CA ALA A 232 -12.59 22.07 -3.13
C ALA A 232 -12.31 21.61 -4.58
N GLU A 233 -11.04 21.61 -5.00
CA GLU A 233 -10.64 21.13 -6.32
C GLU A 233 -10.41 19.61 -6.36
N ALA A 234 -10.00 19.02 -5.25
CA ALA A 234 -9.86 17.57 -5.11
C ALA A 234 -11.22 16.85 -5.08
N MET A 235 -12.24 17.49 -4.47
CA MET A 235 -13.54 16.87 -4.19
C MET A 235 -14.23 16.28 -5.44
N PRO A 236 -14.35 16.97 -6.58
CA PRO A 236 -15.01 16.39 -7.76
C PRO A 236 -14.31 15.13 -8.30
N ILE A 237 -12.97 15.06 -8.20
CA ILE A 237 -12.19 13.88 -8.62
C ILE A 237 -12.40 12.75 -7.61
N TYR A 238 -12.41 13.07 -6.31
CA TYR A 238 -12.64 12.13 -5.22
C TYR A 238 -14.06 11.54 -5.29
N GLU A 239 -15.08 12.36 -5.49
CA GLU A 239 -16.48 11.90 -5.68
C GLU A 239 -16.62 10.96 -6.89
N TRP A 240 -15.94 11.28 -7.99
CA TRP A 240 -15.94 10.42 -9.18
C TRP A 240 -15.24 9.08 -8.89
N LEU A 241 -14.12 9.09 -8.15
CA LEU A 241 -13.33 7.90 -7.86
C LEU A 241 -13.94 7.07 -6.72
N MET A 242 -14.74 7.66 -5.83
CA MET A 242 -15.26 7.03 -4.61
C MET A 242 -15.89 5.64 -4.81
N PRO A 243 -16.76 5.40 -5.81
CA PRO A 243 -17.31 4.05 -6.03
C PRO A 243 -16.25 2.98 -6.31
N ILE A 244 -15.09 3.38 -6.84
CA ILE A 244 -13.94 2.51 -7.12
C ILE A 244 -13.13 2.32 -5.84
N LEU A 245 -12.90 3.39 -5.06
CA LEU A 245 -12.17 3.34 -3.79
C LEU A 245 -12.86 2.40 -2.79
N HIS A 246 -14.18 2.36 -2.76
CA HIS A 246 -14.94 1.41 -1.94
C HIS A 246 -14.67 -0.07 -2.28
N LEU A 247 -14.20 -0.38 -3.49
CA LEU A 247 -13.81 -1.75 -3.84
C LEU A 247 -12.53 -2.20 -3.12
N ASP A 248 -11.66 -1.25 -2.72
CA ASP A 248 -10.46 -1.55 -1.91
C ASP A 248 -10.80 -1.83 -0.43
N ALA A 249 -11.94 -1.39 0.05
CA ALA A 249 -12.41 -1.66 1.41
C ALA A 249 -13.13 -3.02 1.58
N ARG A 250 -13.28 -3.81 0.51
CA ARG A 250 -13.95 -5.11 0.51
C ARG A 250 -13.01 -6.24 0.93
N PRO A 251 -13.54 -7.37 1.46
CA PRO A 251 -12.73 -8.56 1.73
C PRO A 251 -12.06 -9.18 0.49
N ASP A 252 -12.65 -8.99 -0.70
CA ASP A 252 -12.17 -9.45 -2.01
C ASP A 252 -11.44 -8.35 -2.80
N LEU A 253 -10.87 -7.38 -2.08
CA LEU A 253 -10.20 -6.19 -2.64
C LEU A 253 -9.17 -6.54 -3.73
N VAL A 254 -8.35 -7.57 -3.54
CA VAL A 254 -7.30 -7.96 -4.51
C VAL A 254 -7.92 -8.36 -5.85
N GLN A 255 -8.98 -9.15 -5.82
CA GLN A 255 -9.70 -9.58 -7.01
C GLN A 255 -10.40 -8.39 -7.69
N CYS A 256 -10.95 -7.45 -6.90
CA CYS A 256 -11.57 -6.23 -7.41
C CYS A 256 -10.53 -5.34 -8.10
N ILE A 257 -9.40 -5.06 -7.44
CA ILE A 257 -8.32 -4.23 -7.99
C ILE A 257 -7.80 -4.81 -9.30
N LYS A 258 -7.46 -6.11 -9.32
CA LYS A 258 -6.92 -6.76 -10.52
C LYS A 258 -7.93 -6.83 -11.67
N LEU A 259 -9.23 -7.00 -11.37
CA LEU A 259 -10.26 -6.89 -12.41
C LEU A 259 -10.35 -5.44 -12.95
N CYS A 260 -10.27 -4.44 -12.07
CA CYS A 260 -10.23 -3.03 -12.49
C CYS A 260 -9.00 -2.72 -13.35
N GLU A 261 -7.81 -3.24 -12.99
CA GLU A 261 -6.59 -3.13 -13.82
C GLU A 261 -6.82 -3.70 -15.23
N GLN A 262 -7.39 -4.92 -15.32
CA GLN A 262 -7.68 -5.54 -16.62
C GLN A 262 -8.66 -4.71 -17.44
N LEU A 263 -9.73 -4.20 -16.82
CA LEU A 263 -10.74 -3.38 -17.50
C LEU A 263 -10.19 -2.02 -17.96
N ALA A 264 -9.18 -1.51 -17.26
CA ALA A 264 -8.46 -0.29 -17.64
C ALA A 264 -7.29 -0.54 -18.62
N GLY A 265 -7.01 -1.78 -18.98
CA GLY A 265 -5.89 -2.15 -19.86
C GLY A 265 -4.52 -1.96 -19.22
N ARG A 266 -4.43 -2.14 -17.89
CA ARG A 266 -3.20 -1.88 -17.11
C ARG A 266 -2.56 -3.13 -16.50
N GLY A 267 -3.20 -4.27 -16.55
CA GLY A 267 -2.73 -5.53 -15.97
C GLY A 267 -3.72 -6.67 -16.20
N SER A 268 -3.60 -7.75 -15.46
CA SER A 268 -4.40 -8.95 -15.56
C SER A 268 -5.28 -9.17 -14.32
N ALA A 269 -6.51 -9.66 -14.51
CA ALA A 269 -7.41 -10.04 -13.41
C ALA A 269 -7.02 -11.38 -12.74
N LEU A 270 -5.95 -12.05 -13.19
CA LEU A 270 -5.58 -13.36 -12.67
C LEU A 270 -4.98 -13.24 -11.28
N THR A 271 -5.63 -13.86 -10.29
CA THR A 271 -5.12 -14.02 -8.92
C THR A 271 -4.62 -15.44 -8.69
N ARG A 272 -3.67 -15.61 -7.77
CA ARG A 272 -3.16 -16.95 -7.40
C ARG A 272 -4.06 -17.60 -6.34
N PRO A 273 -4.42 -18.88 -6.46
CA PRO A 273 -5.14 -19.59 -5.41
C PRO A 273 -4.46 -19.45 -4.03
N PRO A 274 -5.23 -19.34 -2.92
CA PRO A 274 -6.68 -19.66 -2.82
C PRO A 274 -7.62 -18.54 -3.29
N ARG A 275 -7.13 -17.37 -3.73
CA ARG A 275 -7.97 -16.35 -4.34
C ARG A 275 -8.45 -16.83 -5.70
N LEU A 276 -9.75 -16.69 -5.94
CA LEU A 276 -10.37 -17.03 -7.21
C LEU A 276 -10.90 -15.77 -7.90
N ALA A 277 -10.92 -15.77 -9.22
CA ALA A 277 -11.50 -14.67 -10.00
C ALA A 277 -12.96 -14.40 -9.59
N LEU A 278 -13.35 -13.12 -9.58
CA LEU A 278 -14.74 -12.72 -9.35
C LEU A 278 -15.68 -13.35 -10.38
N ARG A 279 -16.88 -13.73 -9.93
CA ARG A 279 -17.90 -14.39 -10.76
C ARG A 279 -19.29 -13.80 -10.52
N GLY A 280 -20.19 -13.99 -11.50
CA GLY A 280 -21.61 -13.60 -11.39
C GLY A 280 -21.79 -12.15 -10.92
N ALA A 281 -22.66 -11.94 -9.94
CA ALA A 281 -23.05 -10.61 -9.49
C ALA A 281 -21.89 -9.74 -8.97
N ASP A 282 -20.87 -10.34 -8.32
CA ASP A 282 -19.70 -9.59 -7.83
C ASP A 282 -18.87 -9.07 -9.00
N ARG A 283 -18.62 -9.90 -10.03
CA ARG A 283 -17.93 -9.47 -11.24
C ARG A 283 -18.70 -8.39 -11.97
N GLU A 284 -19.99 -8.60 -12.20
CA GLU A 284 -20.87 -7.64 -12.86
C GLU A 284 -20.94 -6.30 -12.12
N HIS A 285 -20.88 -6.33 -10.79
CA HIS A 285 -20.84 -5.12 -9.96
C HIS A 285 -19.60 -4.28 -10.27
N VAL A 286 -18.42 -4.89 -10.25
CA VAL A 286 -17.15 -4.21 -10.57
C VAL A 286 -17.15 -3.70 -12.01
N GLU A 287 -17.60 -4.52 -12.98
CA GLU A 287 -17.68 -4.13 -14.40
C GLU A 287 -18.58 -2.91 -14.62
N ARG A 288 -19.74 -2.83 -13.93
CA ARG A 288 -20.62 -1.66 -14.01
C ARG A 288 -19.98 -0.40 -13.44
N ILE A 289 -19.31 -0.50 -12.31
CA ILE A 289 -18.60 0.64 -11.68
C ILE A 289 -17.52 1.14 -12.64
N MET A 290 -16.69 0.24 -13.15
CA MET A 290 -15.60 0.59 -14.06
C MET A 290 -16.09 1.18 -15.37
N ALA A 291 -17.13 0.61 -15.98
CA ALA A 291 -17.70 1.15 -17.22
C ALA A 291 -18.20 2.59 -17.03
N LYS A 292 -18.86 2.87 -15.89
CA LYS A 292 -19.32 4.23 -15.56
C LYS A 292 -18.12 5.18 -15.37
N ALA A 293 -17.12 4.76 -14.63
CA ALA A 293 -15.95 5.59 -14.35
C ALA A 293 -15.17 5.92 -15.63
N LEU A 294 -14.88 4.91 -16.47
CA LEU A 294 -14.18 5.12 -17.74
C LEU A 294 -14.94 6.04 -18.69
N ALA A 295 -16.29 5.98 -18.71
CA ALA A 295 -17.11 6.83 -19.55
C ALA A 295 -17.20 8.30 -19.08
N SER A 296 -16.94 8.55 -17.80
CA SER A 296 -17.07 9.89 -17.18
C SER A 296 -15.78 10.38 -16.53
N ARG A 297 -14.63 9.90 -16.98
CA ARG A 297 -13.31 10.27 -16.42
C ARG A 297 -13.11 11.79 -16.47
N PRO A 298 -12.81 12.45 -15.33
CA PRO A 298 -12.66 13.90 -15.28
C PRO A 298 -11.36 14.35 -15.93
N ALA A 299 -11.35 15.59 -16.45
CA ALA A 299 -10.11 16.28 -16.76
C ALA A 299 -9.39 16.64 -15.44
N LEU A 300 -8.09 16.41 -15.40
CA LEU A 300 -7.29 16.71 -14.20
C LEU A 300 -6.69 18.13 -14.30
N PRO A 301 -6.69 18.89 -13.19
CA PRO A 301 -5.93 20.13 -13.12
C PRO A 301 -4.43 19.84 -13.15
N ASP A 302 -3.65 20.82 -13.60
CA ASP A 302 -2.19 20.73 -13.52
C ASP A 302 -1.73 20.81 -12.05
N VAL A 303 -1.08 19.77 -11.58
CA VAL A 303 -0.48 19.66 -10.25
C VAL A 303 1.01 19.31 -10.32
N GLY A 304 1.61 19.44 -11.51
CA GLY A 304 3.03 19.15 -11.74
C GLY A 304 3.37 17.66 -11.73
N LEU A 305 2.53 16.82 -12.36
CA LEU A 305 2.80 15.39 -12.57
C LEU A 305 3.71 15.15 -13.75
#